data_d34d20ed1cdebfa6096ceb462210f3c1
#
_entry.id   d34d20ed1cdebfa6096ceb462210f3c1
#
_cell.length_a   1.000
_cell.length_b   1.000
_cell.length_c   1.000
_cell.angle_alpha   90.00
_cell.angle_beta   90.00
_cell.angle_gamma   90.00
#
_symmetry.space_group_name_H-M   'P 1'
#
loop_
_entity.id
_entity.type
_entity.pdbx_description
1 polymer ?
#
loop_
_entity_poly.entity_id
_entity_poly.type
_entity_poly.pdbx_seq_one_letter_code
_entity_poly.pdbx_strand_id
1 'polypeptide(L)'
;TIYPGYIPRPTDSRISFGLYFADYLPRNKNFKLYLSGLYSTGLPFGPPDQNRYGDTLRIPSYKRVDVGFMALLLDGERKDRPRYSYFRNIKSMWLSLEVFNLLGIQNTISYLWIQDQSSSRVYAVPNRLTNRLLNLKLVTRF
;
A
#
# COMPACT_ATOMS: atom_id res chain seq x y z
N THR A 1 8.62 -43.86 4.95
CA THR A 1 8.03 -42.52 5.23
C THR A 1 9.14 -41.50 5.01
N ILE A 2 9.12 -40.80 3.88
CA ILE A 2 10.05 -39.72 3.61
C ILE A 2 9.55 -38.54 4.46
N TYR A 3 10.26 -38.19 5.51
CA TYR A 3 10.00 -36.94 6.23
C TYR A 3 10.42 -35.82 5.29
N PRO A 4 9.48 -35.00 4.81
CA PRO A 4 9.82 -33.87 3.99
C PRO A 4 10.64 -32.91 4.82
N GLY A 5 11.64 -32.30 4.20
CA GLY A 5 12.40 -31.24 4.82
C GLY A 5 11.53 -30.05 5.26
N TYR A 6 12.15 -28.96 5.57
CA TYR A 6 11.45 -27.73 5.98
C TYR A 6 10.47 -27.24 4.92
N ILE A 7 9.17 -27.19 5.25
CA ILE A 7 8.10 -26.68 4.39
C ILE A 7 7.73 -25.29 4.86
N PRO A 8 7.89 -24.27 4.04
CA PRO A 8 7.51 -22.92 4.43
C PRO A 8 6.00 -22.80 4.61
N ARG A 9 5.57 -22.10 5.66
CA ARG A 9 4.16 -21.79 5.88
C ARG A 9 3.64 -20.85 4.78
N PRO A 10 2.35 -20.88 4.45
CA PRO A 10 1.76 -19.96 3.45
C PRO A 10 2.01 -18.46 3.77
N THR A 11 2.21 -18.13 5.03
CA THR A 11 2.48 -16.78 5.54
C THR A 11 3.96 -16.50 5.76
N ASP A 12 4.87 -17.39 5.29
CA ASP A 12 6.32 -17.25 5.47
C ASP A 12 6.89 -16.11 4.62
N SER A 13 6.94 -14.91 5.22
CA SER A 13 7.68 -13.78 4.68
C SER A 13 9.03 -13.70 5.41
N ARG A 14 10.12 -13.89 4.68
CA ARG A 14 11.47 -13.95 5.27
C ARG A 14 11.94 -12.60 5.81
N ILE A 15 11.64 -11.54 5.08
CA ILE A 15 12.03 -10.17 5.41
C ILE A 15 10.89 -9.26 5.07
N SER A 16 10.49 -8.42 6.02
CA SER A 16 9.58 -7.30 5.81
C SER A 16 10.19 -6.04 6.39
N PHE A 17 10.19 -4.98 5.62
CA PHE A 17 10.72 -3.69 6.01
C PHE A 17 9.69 -2.60 5.71
N GLY A 18 9.43 -1.72 6.68
CA GLY A 18 8.57 -0.57 6.54
C GLY A 18 9.30 0.71 6.99
N LEU A 19 9.19 1.75 6.18
CA LEU A 19 9.68 3.09 6.47
C LEU A 19 8.50 4.05 6.44
N TYR A 20 8.39 4.90 7.46
CA TYR A 20 7.44 6.01 7.47
C TYR A 20 8.14 7.27 7.92
N PHE A 21 8.02 8.31 7.12
CA PHE A 21 8.51 9.64 7.42
C PHE A 21 7.38 10.64 7.26
N ALA A 22 7.22 11.55 8.22
CA ALA A 22 6.27 12.65 8.10
C ALA A 22 6.81 13.86 8.85
N ASP A 23 6.86 14.99 8.15
CA ASP A 23 7.34 16.24 8.72
C ASP A 23 6.70 17.46 8.05
N TYR A 24 6.78 18.60 8.72
CA TYR A 24 6.41 19.89 8.14
C TYR A 24 7.53 20.42 7.24
N LEU A 25 7.15 21.16 6.21
CA LEU A 25 8.17 21.83 5.39
C LEU A 25 9.00 22.83 6.22
N PRO A 26 10.32 22.82 6.04
CA PRO A 26 11.19 23.82 6.70
C PRO A 26 10.69 25.25 6.40
N ARG A 27 10.58 26.07 7.43
CA ARG A 27 10.10 27.46 7.38
C ARG A 27 8.60 27.64 7.12
N ASN A 28 7.83 26.59 6.81
CA ASN A 28 6.39 26.74 6.55
C ASN A 28 5.56 25.61 7.17
N LYS A 29 5.05 25.82 8.37
CA LYS A 29 4.21 24.86 9.09
C LYS A 29 2.83 24.64 8.47
N ASN A 30 2.47 25.37 7.43
CA ASN A 30 1.20 25.19 6.73
C ASN A 30 1.25 23.99 5.76
N PHE A 31 2.42 23.43 5.54
CA PHE A 31 2.61 22.29 4.64
C PHE A 31 3.25 21.13 5.38
N LYS A 32 2.71 19.95 5.15
CA LYS A 32 3.22 18.71 5.70
C LYS A 32 3.41 17.70 4.57
N LEU A 33 4.54 17.03 4.58
CA LEU A 33 4.86 15.94 3.66
C LEU A 33 4.90 14.64 4.44
N TYR A 34 4.43 13.55 3.85
CA TYR A 34 4.74 12.21 4.33
C TYR A 34 5.19 11.30 3.20
N LEU A 35 6.06 10.38 3.54
CA LEU A 35 6.58 9.32 2.69
C LEU A 35 6.45 8.00 3.43
N SER A 36 5.89 7.00 2.76
CA SER A 36 5.81 5.64 3.29
C SER A 36 6.42 4.67 2.28
N GLY A 37 7.24 3.78 2.75
CA GLY A 37 7.85 2.71 1.97
C GLY A 37 7.61 1.36 2.60
N LEU A 38 7.20 0.37 1.79
CA LEU A 38 7.00 -1.00 2.21
C LEU A 38 7.74 -1.94 1.26
N TYR A 39 8.49 -2.85 1.85
CA TYR A 39 9.12 -3.97 1.17
C TYR A 39 8.84 -5.26 1.92
N SER A 40 8.46 -6.31 1.21
CA SER A 40 8.31 -7.65 1.79
C SER A 40 8.73 -8.71 0.77
N THR A 41 9.44 -9.72 1.23
CA THR A 41 9.74 -10.88 0.39
C THR A 41 8.46 -11.65 0.08
N GLY A 42 8.42 -12.24 -1.12
CA GLY A 42 7.25 -12.96 -1.59
C GLY A 42 6.89 -14.16 -0.73
N LEU A 43 5.60 -14.39 -0.60
CA LEU A 43 5.03 -15.55 0.09
C LEU A 43 5.21 -16.81 -0.74
N PRO A 44 5.36 -18.00 -0.12
CA PRO A 44 5.38 -19.26 -0.83
C PRO A 44 3.99 -19.59 -1.38
N PHE A 45 3.95 -20.14 -2.59
CA PHE A 45 2.74 -20.67 -3.20
C PHE A 45 3.05 -21.93 -4.02
N GLY A 46 2.06 -22.70 -4.34
CA GLY A 46 2.22 -23.91 -5.18
C GLY A 46 0.90 -24.36 -5.77
N PRO A 47 0.91 -25.28 -6.75
CA PRO A 47 -0.29 -25.87 -7.31
C PRO A 47 -1.10 -26.57 -6.23
N PRO A 48 -2.46 -26.51 -6.27
CA PRO A 48 -3.30 -27.14 -5.27
C PRO A 48 -3.23 -28.67 -5.27
N ASP A 49 -2.91 -29.27 -6.43
CA ASP A 49 -2.95 -30.70 -6.64
C ASP A 49 -1.59 -31.41 -6.46
N GLN A 50 -0.53 -30.65 -6.16
CA GLN A 50 0.82 -31.20 -6.03
C GLN A 50 1.32 -31.18 -4.58
N ASN A 51 2.23 -32.09 -4.29
CA ASN A 51 2.86 -32.15 -2.98
C ASN A 51 3.65 -30.88 -2.71
N ARG A 52 3.29 -30.14 -1.66
CA ARG A 52 3.97 -28.92 -1.22
C ARG A 52 5.47 -29.10 -0.97
N TYR A 53 5.96 -30.33 -0.99
CA TYR A 53 7.36 -30.66 -0.75
C TYR A 53 8.26 -30.46 -1.99
N GLY A 54 7.70 -30.61 -3.21
CA GLY A 54 8.47 -30.57 -4.44
C GLY A 54 8.47 -29.22 -5.15
N ASP A 55 7.31 -28.54 -5.14
CA ASP A 55 7.05 -27.42 -6.03
C ASP A 55 6.57 -26.15 -5.31
N THR A 56 7.31 -25.75 -4.27
CA THR A 56 7.04 -24.47 -3.62
C THR A 56 7.73 -23.33 -4.36
N LEU A 57 6.93 -22.54 -5.05
CA LEU A 57 7.34 -21.29 -5.69
C LEU A 57 7.17 -20.11 -4.72
N ARG A 58 7.77 -18.96 -5.04
CA ARG A 58 7.55 -17.72 -4.30
C ARG A 58 6.98 -16.64 -5.20
N ILE A 59 5.99 -15.94 -4.69
CA ILE A 59 5.44 -14.72 -5.31
C ILE A 59 6.58 -13.69 -5.40
N PRO A 60 6.61 -12.84 -6.43
CA PRO A 60 7.54 -11.71 -6.47
C PRO A 60 7.46 -10.83 -5.21
N SER A 61 8.57 -10.22 -4.83
CA SER A 61 8.62 -9.36 -3.65
C SER A 61 7.65 -8.18 -3.77
N TYR A 62 6.91 -7.91 -2.70
CA TYR A 62 6.04 -6.75 -2.57
C TYR A 62 6.87 -5.48 -2.36
N LYS A 63 6.60 -4.45 -3.15
CA LYS A 63 7.29 -3.15 -3.07
C LYS A 63 6.27 -2.05 -3.27
N ARG A 64 6.20 -1.10 -2.35
CA ARG A 64 5.28 0.02 -2.46
C ARG A 64 5.88 1.26 -1.84
N VAL A 65 5.74 2.37 -2.54
CA VAL A 65 6.10 3.69 -2.04
C VAL A 65 4.88 4.59 -2.20
N ASP A 66 4.48 5.20 -1.11
CA ASP A 66 3.38 6.17 -1.07
C ASP A 66 3.93 7.52 -0.65
N VAL A 67 3.42 8.58 -1.25
CA VAL A 67 3.75 9.95 -0.90
C VAL A 67 2.48 10.76 -0.71
N GLY A 68 2.47 11.64 0.28
CA GLY A 68 1.37 12.53 0.50
C GLY A 68 1.82 13.93 0.89
N PHE A 69 1.07 14.89 0.43
CA PHE A 69 1.28 16.30 0.69
C PHE A 69 0.01 16.89 1.28
N MET A 70 0.14 17.62 2.39
CA MET A 70 -0.98 18.27 3.06
C MET A 70 -0.72 19.77 3.13
N ALA A 71 -1.74 20.55 2.79
CA ALA A 71 -1.74 21.99 2.89
C ALA A 71 -2.82 22.47 3.87
N LEU A 72 -2.45 23.37 4.77
CA LEU A 72 -3.37 24.04 5.67
C LEU A 72 -4.10 25.15 4.91
N LEU A 73 -5.39 24.97 4.66
CA LEU A 73 -6.23 25.97 3.98
C LEU A 73 -6.79 27.01 4.95
N LEU A 74 -7.22 26.56 6.13
CA LEU A 74 -7.79 27.44 7.16
C LEU A 74 -7.16 27.11 8.50
N ASP A 75 -6.69 28.16 9.17
CA ASP A 75 -6.17 28.10 10.53
C ASP A 75 -7.05 28.95 11.44
N GLY A 76 -7.67 28.29 12.39
CA GLY A 76 -8.58 28.93 13.33
C GLY A 76 -7.93 29.88 14.31
N GLU A 77 -6.64 29.75 14.53
CA GLU A 77 -5.88 30.57 15.49
C GLU A 77 -5.34 31.85 14.86
N ARG A 78 -5.37 31.99 13.52
CA ARG A 78 -4.89 33.21 12.85
C ARG A 78 -5.85 34.39 13.04
N LYS A 79 -5.31 35.55 13.38
CA LYS A 79 -6.04 36.81 13.55
C LYS A 79 -6.68 37.37 12.26
N ASP A 80 -6.17 36.97 11.10
CA ASP A 80 -6.65 37.43 9.79
C ASP A 80 -7.71 36.48 9.18
N ARG A 81 -8.67 36.06 9.94
CA ARG A 81 -9.77 35.22 9.45
C ARG A 81 -10.67 35.99 8.49
N PRO A 82 -11.01 35.44 7.32
CA PRO A 82 -12.12 35.98 6.56
C PRO A 82 -13.39 35.89 7.40
N ARG A 83 -14.08 37.02 7.56
CA ARG A 83 -15.29 37.17 8.39
C ARG A 83 -16.53 36.45 7.83
N TYR A 84 -16.37 35.48 6.94
CA TYR A 84 -17.48 34.71 6.40
C TYR A 84 -18.06 33.79 7.49
N SER A 85 -19.34 33.99 7.79
CA SER A 85 -20.09 33.32 8.87
C SER A 85 -20.01 31.78 8.80
N TYR A 86 -19.89 31.21 7.60
CA TYR A 86 -19.87 29.77 7.37
C TYR A 86 -18.63 29.06 7.94
N PHE A 87 -17.50 29.74 8.06
CA PHE A 87 -16.24 29.13 8.52
C PHE A 87 -15.93 29.43 10.00
N ARG A 88 -16.84 30.09 10.71
CA ARG A 88 -16.60 30.54 12.10
C ARG A 88 -16.35 29.39 13.07
N ASN A 89 -16.96 28.24 12.83
CA ASN A 89 -16.85 27.07 13.72
C ASN A 89 -15.73 26.11 13.32
N ILE A 90 -15.01 26.37 12.23
CA ILE A 90 -13.91 25.50 11.78
C ILE A 90 -12.63 25.93 12.47
N LYS A 91 -12.02 25.03 13.25
CA LYS A 91 -10.72 25.26 13.89
C LYS A 91 -9.56 25.09 12.92
N SER A 92 -9.64 24.11 12.06
CA SER A 92 -8.62 23.91 11.00
C SER A 92 -9.18 23.17 9.81
N MET A 93 -8.66 23.47 8.62
CA MET A 93 -8.99 22.77 7.37
C MET A 93 -7.71 22.45 6.63
N TRP A 94 -7.50 21.17 6.35
CA TRP A 94 -6.35 20.67 5.62
C TRP A 94 -6.78 19.99 4.33
N LEU A 95 -6.12 20.32 3.24
CA LEU A 95 -6.24 19.60 1.98
C LEU A 95 -5.05 18.64 1.86
N SER A 96 -5.33 17.36 1.62
CA SER A 96 -4.32 16.32 1.43
C SER A 96 -4.42 15.76 0.01
N LEU A 97 -3.29 15.70 -0.67
CA LEU A 97 -3.10 15.00 -1.92
C LEU A 97 -2.17 13.82 -1.68
N GLU A 98 -2.63 12.62 -1.98
CA GLU A 98 -1.91 11.39 -1.71
C GLU A 98 -1.74 10.58 -3.01
N VAL A 99 -0.54 10.08 -3.24
CA VAL A 99 -0.24 9.18 -4.35
C VAL A 99 0.18 7.85 -3.77
N PHE A 100 -0.68 6.85 -3.89
CA PHE A 100 -0.37 5.48 -3.52
C PHE A 100 0.32 4.76 -4.67
N ASN A 101 1.27 3.89 -4.32
CA ASN A 101 2.08 3.15 -5.27
C ASN A 101 2.75 4.08 -6.31
N LEU A 102 3.47 5.07 -5.83
CA LEU A 102 4.14 6.09 -6.65
C LEU A 102 4.97 5.49 -7.79
N LEU A 103 5.64 4.38 -7.53
CA LEU A 103 6.48 3.69 -8.51
C LEU A 103 5.68 2.89 -9.54
N GLY A 104 4.36 2.72 -9.36
CA GLY A 104 3.50 1.98 -10.26
C GLY A 104 3.82 0.48 -10.34
N ILE A 105 4.43 -0.09 -9.30
CA ILE A 105 4.81 -1.51 -9.29
C ILE A 105 3.55 -2.37 -9.20
N GLN A 106 3.42 -3.30 -10.14
CA GLN A 106 2.31 -4.26 -10.15
C GLN A 106 2.60 -5.40 -9.17
N ASN A 107 2.27 -5.18 -7.91
CA ASN A 107 2.45 -6.17 -6.87
C ASN A 107 1.47 -7.33 -7.02
N THR A 108 1.97 -8.53 -7.15
CA THR A 108 1.17 -9.76 -7.15
C THR A 108 0.96 -10.20 -5.70
N ILE A 109 -0.31 -10.39 -5.29
CA ILE A 109 -0.68 -10.80 -3.93
C ILE A 109 -1.04 -12.28 -3.84
N SER A 110 -1.51 -12.85 -4.94
CA SER A 110 -1.89 -14.27 -5.01
C SER A 110 -1.90 -14.72 -6.46
N TYR A 111 -2.04 -16.02 -6.65
CA TYR A 111 -2.31 -16.62 -7.94
C TYR A 111 -3.63 -17.37 -7.91
N LEU A 112 -4.42 -17.21 -8.96
CA LEU A 112 -5.61 -18.00 -9.21
C LEU A 112 -5.23 -19.16 -10.14
N TRP A 113 -5.51 -20.35 -9.73
CA TRP A 113 -5.28 -21.54 -10.54
C TRP A 113 -6.51 -21.83 -11.40
N ILE A 114 -6.33 -21.85 -12.72
CA ILE A 114 -7.39 -22.13 -13.68
C ILE A 114 -7.01 -23.39 -14.42
N GLN A 115 -7.88 -24.39 -14.38
CA GLN A 115 -7.74 -25.62 -15.13
C GLN A 115 -8.46 -25.48 -16.47
N ASP A 116 -7.75 -25.77 -17.57
CA ASP A 116 -8.35 -25.87 -18.88
C ASP A 116 -9.03 -27.24 -19.02
N GLN A 117 -10.33 -27.22 -19.25
CA GLN A 117 -11.13 -28.44 -19.39
C GLN A 117 -10.77 -29.27 -20.63
N SER A 118 -10.18 -28.64 -21.66
CA SER A 118 -9.85 -29.30 -22.92
C SER A 118 -8.48 -29.95 -22.91
N SER A 119 -7.52 -29.41 -22.17
CA SER A 119 -6.11 -29.83 -22.21
C SER A 119 -5.58 -30.37 -20.88
N SER A 120 -6.37 -30.44 -19.83
CA SER A 120 -5.98 -30.79 -18.46
C SER A 120 -4.79 -29.98 -17.92
N ARG A 121 -4.47 -28.84 -18.54
CA ARG A 121 -3.39 -27.96 -18.13
C ARG A 121 -3.88 -26.98 -17.06
N VAL A 122 -3.03 -26.71 -16.08
CA VAL A 122 -3.32 -25.76 -15.01
C VAL A 122 -2.47 -24.52 -15.21
N TYR A 123 -3.12 -23.37 -15.23
CA TYR A 123 -2.49 -22.05 -15.42
C TYR A 123 -2.58 -21.24 -14.12
N ALA A 124 -1.46 -20.63 -13.74
CA ALA A 124 -1.40 -19.70 -12.62
C ALA A 124 -1.59 -18.26 -13.12
N VAL A 125 -2.75 -17.67 -12.85
CA VAL A 125 -3.06 -16.29 -13.23
C VAL A 125 -2.76 -15.37 -12.04
N PRO A 126 -1.86 -14.39 -12.18
CA PRO A 126 -1.50 -13.49 -11.09
C PRO A 126 -2.64 -12.53 -10.77
N ASN A 127 -3.03 -12.49 -9.50
CA ASN A 127 -3.91 -11.47 -8.96
C ASN A 127 -3.04 -10.31 -8.48
N ARG A 128 -3.15 -9.17 -9.16
CA ARG A 128 -2.33 -7.99 -8.92
C ARG A 128 -3.10 -6.91 -8.21
N LEU A 129 -2.43 -6.21 -7.30
CA LEU A 129 -2.98 -4.99 -6.72
C LEU A 129 -3.08 -3.87 -7.77
N THR A 130 -3.93 -2.91 -7.48
CA THR A 130 -4.10 -1.71 -8.30
C THR A 130 -2.77 -1.00 -8.54
N ASN A 131 -2.67 -0.40 -9.70
CA ASN A 131 -1.57 0.47 -10.08
C ASN A 131 -1.52 1.73 -9.19
N ARG A 132 -0.94 2.79 -9.70
CA ARG A 132 -0.91 4.09 -9.03
C ARG A 132 -2.34 4.61 -8.79
N LEU A 133 -2.60 5.08 -7.57
CA LEU A 133 -3.87 5.67 -7.18
C LEU A 133 -3.61 7.07 -6.64
N LEU A 134 -4.36 8.04 -7.17
CA LEU A 134 -4.39 9.40 -6.67
C LEU A 134 -5.60 9.55 -5.73
N ASN A 135 -5.36 10.08 -4.53
CA ASN A 135 -6.37 10.34 -3.52
C ASN A 135 -6.36 11.80 -3.09
N LEU A 136 -7.51 12.44 -3.12
CA LEU A 136 -7.70 13.80 -2.61
C LEU A 136 -8.60 13.75 -1.38
N LYS A 137 -8.16 14.37 -0.28
CA LYS A 137 -8.87 14.31 1.00
C LYS A 137 -8.91 15.69 1.64
N LEU A 138 -10.07 16.08 2.12
CA LEU A 138 -10.27 17.29 2.91
C LEU A 138 -10.53 16.90 4.37
N VAL A 139 -9.71 17.42 5.28
CA VAL A 139 -9.83 17.16 6.72
C VAL A 139 -10.20 18.46 7.42
N THR A 140 -11.39 18.51 8.01
CA THR A 140 -11.90 19.65 8.75
C THR A 140 -12.02 19.29 10.23
N ARG A 141 -11.62 20.23 11.10
CA ARG A 141 -11.86 20.16 12.55
C ARG A 141 -12.76 21.32 12.95
N PHE A 142 -13.75 21.00 13.74
CA PHE A 142 -14.72 21.94 14.33
C PHE A 142 -14.40 22.26 15.78
#